data_473f0a95fa11c029d6e0eee5d0b9c479
#
_entry.id   473f0a95fa11c029d6e0eee5d0b9c479
#
_cell.length_a   1.000
_cell.length_b   1.000
_cell.length_c   1.000
_cell.angle_alpha   90.00
_cell.angle_beta   90.00
_cell.angle_gamma   90.00
#
_symmetry.space_group_name_H-M   'P 1'
#
loop_
_entity.id
_entity.type
_entity.pdbx_description
1 polymer ?
#
loop_
_entity_poly.entity_id
_entity_poly.type
_entity_poly.pdbx_seq_one_letter_code
_entity_poly.pdbx_strand_id
1 'polypeptide(L)'
;MQKHKLISLVLLLLYWLCPAQVPRFEPVGGNTLWMTKSGEEYLNRLLQDIDAARTTIEMEYYWFDADKAGKLVRDALVKKAREGVKIRILVDNFITPGSPEFYFEQMRREGMQVAYVHNLEKMCPGKAVASFFGYRDHRKIVVIDGRIAYTGGINFNNQTIYVWKDTQVRIEGPAAAQMRALFEQGWADLADGSPAPEIPVEPVGTALVQTVGTVSRDTTLTHLYVQKLAEAKEYFYLQTPYFGPPPQVLQALKDAAARGVDVRLLFPEKCDWGFMNSLTRDYIPELIASGIRVFVFNGVYDHSKLFVSDDRIASCGTVNLDGRSFHTNWEDALLFHDRESALQVKESYLNVQAECIEMDASYPQAKGLSKAWRKFLRKIYRIL
;
A
#
# COMPACT_ATOMS: atom_id res chain seq x y z
N MET A 1 -34.65 27.16 4.51
CA MET A 1 -33.23 27.19 4.02
C MET A 1 -32.17 27.15 5.11
N GLN A 2 -32.27 27.91 6.20
CA GLN A 2 -31.24 27.90 7.25
C GLN A 2 -31.14 26.57 8.04
N LYS A 3 -32.27 25.91 8.35
CA LYS A 3 -32.27 24.62 9.08
C LYS A 3 -31.57 23.48 8.32
N HIS A 4 -31.72 23.42 7.00
CA HIS A 4 -31.03 22.40 6.19
C HIS A 4 -29.51 22.64 6.11
N LYS A 5 -29.05 23.89 6.11
CA LYS A 5 -27.61 24.22 6.15
C LYS A 5 -26.98 23.85 7.50
N LEU A 6 -27.71 24.05 8.62
CA LEU A 6 -27.22 23.69 9.95
C LEU A 6 -27.13 22.18 10.13
N ILE A 7 -28.15 21.44 9.66
CA ILE A 7 -28.15 19.95 9.68
C ILE A 7 -27.02 19.41 8.82
N SER A 8 -26.78 19.94 7.64
CA SER A 8 -25.64 19.57 6.79
C SER A 8 -24.29 19.88 7.43
N LEU A 9 -24.17 21.00 8.16
CA LEU A 9 -22.95 21.36 8.88
C LEU A 9 -22.71 20.44 10.08
N VAL A 10 -23.76 20.09 10.82
CA VAL A 10 -23.68 19.15 11.95
C VAL A 10 -23.38 17.74 11.48
N LEU A 11 -23.98 17.27 10.38
CA LEU A 11 -23.66 15.98 9.76
C LEU A 11 -22.24 15.95 9.21
N LEU A 12 -21.76 17.07 8.64
CA LEU A 12 -20.36 17.23 8.26
C LEU A 12 -19.44 17.17 9.48
N LEU A 13 -19.77 17.84 10.59
CA LEU A 13 -19.00 17.81 11.83
C LEU A 13 -19.03 16.41 12.49
N LEU A 14 -20.16 15.72 12.46
CA LEU A 14 -20.25 14.35 12.97
C LEU A 14 -19.48 13.35 12.12
N TYR A 15 -19.46 13.51 10.80
CA TYR A 15 -18.60 12.72 9.91
C TYR A 15 -17.10 13.01 10.14
N TRP A 16 -16.77 14.23 10.59
CA TRP A 16 -15.42 14.60 10.99
C TRP A 16 -15.02 14.04 12.36
N LEU A 17 -15.99 13.67 13.20
CA LEU A 17 -15.78 13.20 14.57
C LEU A 17 -15.79 11.66 14.71
N CYS A 18 -16.29 10.93 13.70
CA CYS A 18 -16.22 9.47 13.68
C CYS A 18 -15.34 9.02 12.51
N PRO A 19 -14.04 8.77 12.73
CA PRO A 19 -13.22 8.09 11.72
C PRO A 19 -13.83 6.71 11.47
N ALA A 20 -13.91 6.30 10.21
CA ALA A 20 -14.26 4.93 9.87
C ALA A 20 -13.33 3.97 10.65
N GLN A 21 -13.91 3.02 11.38
CA GLN A 21 -13.11 2.06 12.13
C GLN A 21 -12.63 0.97 11.17
N VAL A 22 -11.33 0.81 11.06
CA VAL A 22 -10.72 -0.30 10.33
C VAL A 22 -10.69 -1.52 11.25
N PRO A 23 -11.02 -2.72 10.74
CA PRO A 23 -10.84 -3.94 11.51
C PRO A 23 -9.40 -4.08 12.00
N ARG A 24 -9.23 -4.43 13.27
CA ARG A 24 -7.93 -4.80 13.83
C ARG A 24 -7.82 -6.30 13.85
N PHE A 25 -6.71 -6.80 13.35
CA PHE A 25 -6.48 -8.23 13.26
C PHE A 25 -5.32 -8.64 14.16
N GLU A 26 -5.43 -9.82 14.73
CA GLU A 26 -4.34 -10.50 15.41
C GLU A 26 -3.58 -11.39 14.44
N PRO A 27 -2.31 -11.70 14.69
CA PRO A 27 -1.57 -12.64 13.86
C PRO A 27 -2.24 -14.01 13.81
N VAL A 28 -2.39 -14.57 12.62
CA VAL A 28 -2.98 -15.91 12.41
C VAL A 28 -1.99 -16.80 11.67
N GLY A 29 -1.78 -18.01 12.22
CA GLY A 29 -0.92 -19.03 11.64
C GLY A 29 -1.60 -19.83 10.51
N GLY A 30 -0.88 -20.76 9.95
CA GLY A 30 -1.43 -21.69 8.94
C GLY A 30 -1.40 -21.14 7.51
N ASN A 31 -0.55 -20.17 7.21
CA ASN A 31 -0.47 -19.59 5.87
C ASN A 31 0.77 -20.06 5.14
N THR A 32 0.72 -20.06 3.79
CA THR A 32 1.90 -20.05 2.93
C THR A 32 2.16 -18.65 2.42
N LEU A 33 3.43 -18.33 2.19
CA LEU A 33 3.89 -17.06 1.65
C LEU A 33 4.63 -17.29 0.34
N TRP A 34 4.31 -16.51 -0.67
CA TRP A 34 5.08 -16.40 -1.89
C TRP A 34 5.30 -14.90 -2.20
N MET A 35 6.53 -14.54 -2.56
CA MET A 35 6.92 -13.17 -2.89
C MET A 35 7.53 -13.10 -4.27
N THR A 36 7.22 -12.03 -5.01
CA THR A 36 7.86 -11.72 -6.29
C THR A 36 8.36 -10.29 -6.32
N LYS A 37 9.37 -10.05 -7.14
CA LYS A 37 9.91 -8.73 -7.47
C LYS A 37 9.68 -8.36 -8.94
N SER A 38 9.02 -9.23 -9.68
CA SER A 38 8.71 -9.06 -11.09
C SER A 38 7.21 -8.93 -11.30
N GLY A 39 6.79 -7.85 -11.95
CA GLY A 39 5.39 -7.66 -12.30
C GLY A 39 4.87 -8.73 -13.26
N GLU A 40 5.70 -9.25 -14.17
CA GLU A 40 5.30 -10.33 -15.08
C GLU A 40 5.07 -11.65 -14.35
N GLU A 41 5.94 -11.99 -13.39
CA GLU A 41 5.76 -13.19 -12.57
C GLU A 41 4.48 -13.08 -11.72
N TYR A 42 4.24 -11.90 -11.11
CA TYR A 42 2.99 -11.61 -10.41
C TYR A 42 1.78 -11.78 -11.31
N LEU A 43 1.77 -11.13 -12.49
CA LEU A 43 0.64 -11.21 -13.42
C LEU A 43 0.35 -12.65 -13.83
N ASN A 44 1.38 -13.43 -14.18
CA ASN A 44 1.23 -14.82 -14.57
C ASN A 44 0.64 -15.66 -13.43
N ARG A 45 1.11 -15.49 -12.20
CA ARG A 45 0.60 -16.19 -11.04
C ARG A 45 -0.84 -15.82 -10.71
N LEU A 46 -1.14 -14.52 -10.75
CA LEU A 46 -2.49 -14.02 -10.52
C LEU A 46 -3.48 -14.57 -11.56
N LEU A 47 -3.12 -14.60 -12.85
CA LEU A 47 -3.97 -15.16 -13.91
C LEU A 47 -4.24 -16.65 -13.70
N GLN A 48 -3.27 -17.42 -13.20
CA GLN A 48 -3.46 -18.83 -12.81
C GLN A 48 -4.46 -18.97 -11.65
N ASP A 49 -4.30 -18.14 -10.59
CA ASP A 49 -5.21 -18.20 -9.45
C ASP A 49 -6.62 -17.70 -9.81
N ILE A 50 -6.75 -16.69 -10.69
CA ILE A 50 -8.05 -16.27 -11.25
C ILE A 50 -8.68 -17.42 -12.04
N ASP A 51 -7.95 -18.10 -12.91
CA ASP A 51 -8.49 -19.23 -13.69
C ASP A 51 -8.95 -20.38 -12.79
N ALA A 52 -8.28 -20.59 -11.65
CA ALA A 52 -8.64 -21.61 -10.66
C ALA A 52 -9.83 -21.21 -9.76
N ALA A 53 -10.25 -19.95 -9.73
CA ALA A 53 -11.33 -19.44 -8.88
C ALA A 53 -12.66 -20.17 -9.10
N ARG A 54 -13.41 -20.40 -8.01
CA ARG A 54 -14.67 -21.19 -8.03
C ARG A 54 -15.88 -20.40 -7.56
N THR A 55 -15.71 -19.47 -6.64
CA THR A 55 -16.84 -18.82 -5.94
C THR A 55 -16.80 -17.31 -6.01
N THR A 56 -15.71 -16.68 -5.57
CA THR A 56 -15.60 -15.22 -5.48
C THR A 56 -14.23 -14.70 -5.89
N ILE A 57 -14.21 -13.48 -6.42
CA ILE A 57 -13.01 -12.68 -6.60
C ILE A 57 -13.33 -11.26 -6.13
N GLU A 58 -12.60 -10.78 -5.13
CA GLU A 58 -12.65 -9.42 -4.63
C GLU A 58 -11.36 -8.69 -5.00
N MET A 59 -11.47 -7.47 -5.56
CA MET A 59 -10.33 -6.65 -5.97
C MET A 59 -10.51 -5.21 -5.52
N GLU A 60 -9.47 -4.62 -4.93
CA GLU A 60 -9.40 -3.21 -4.56
C GLU A 60 -8.10 -2.65 -5.10
N TYR A 61 -8.18 -1.64 -6.01
CA TYR A 61 -7.01 -1.15 -6.71
C TYR A 61 -6.99 0.36 -6.87
N TYR A 62 -5.82 0.93 -6.58
CA TYR A 62 -5.52 2.33 -6.78
C TYR A 62 -5.46 2.71 -8.26
N TRP A 63 -4.81 1.87 -9.10
CA TRP A 63 -4.62 2.15 -10.52
C TRP A 63 -4.85 0.89 -11.36
N PHE A 64 -5.87 0.96 -12.22
CA PHE A 64 -6.26 -0.14 -13.09
C PHE A 64 -6.54 0.41 -14.50
N ASP A 65 -5.59 0.29 -15.44
CA ASP A 65 -5.69 0.83 -16.79
C ASP A 65 -6.29 -0.15 -17.81
N ALA A 66 -6.82 0.41 -18.88
CA ALA A 66 -7.31 -0.35 -20.05
C ALA A 66 -6.19 -0.67 -21.07
N ASP A 67 -4.94 -0.78 -20.59
CA ASP A 67 -3.78 -1.14 -21.41
C ASP A 67 -3.61 -2.67 -21.54
N LYS A 68 -2.45 -3.14 -22.02
CA LYS A 68 -2.19 -4.58 -22.23
C LYS A 68 -2.32 -5.38 -20.93
N ALA A 69 -1.70 -4.91 -19.83
CA ALA A 69 -1.73 -5.61 -18.55
C ALA A 69 -3.14 -5.66 -17.96
N GLY A 70 -3.82 -4.50 -17.90
CA GLY A 70 -5.19 -4.45 -17.39
C GLY A 70 -6.18 -5.25 -18.23
N LYS A 71 -6.02 -5.28 -19.58
CA LYS A 71 -6.87 -6.10 -20.45
C LYS A 71 -6.70 -7.60 -20.20
N LEU A 72 -5.49 -8.08 -19.94
CA LEU A 72 -5.28 -9.50 -19.60
C LEU A 72 -6.04 -9.88 -18.31
N VAL A 73 -5.97 -9.05 -17.29
CA VAL A 73 -6.72 -9.28 -16.04
C VAL A 73 -8.22 -9.22 -16.29
N ARG A 74 -8.71 -8.17 -16.99
CA ARG A 74 -10.12 -8.05 -17.34
C ARG A 74 -10.65 -9.29 -18.08
N ASP A 75 -9.93 -9.75 -19.10
CA ASP A 75 -10.38 -10.86 -19.93
C ASP A 75 -10.45 -12.17 -19.12
N ALA A 76 -9.52 -12.39 -18.18
CA ALA A 76 -9.58 -13.49 -17.23
C ALA A 76 -10.80 -13.38 -16.30
N LEU A 77 -11.07 -12.16 -15.78
CA LEU A 77 -12.25 -11.90 -14.93
C LEU A 77 -13.56 -12.09 -15.70
N VAL A 78 -13.65 -11.63 -16.96
CA VAL A 78 -14.83 -11.83 -17.83
C VAL A 78 -15.10 -13.33 -18.02
N LYS A 79 -14.06 -14.11 -18.29
CA LYS A 79 -14.18 -15.58 -18.40
C LYS A 79 -14.80 -16.16 -17.13
N LYS A 80 -14.29 -15.78 -15.95
CA LYS A 80 -14.76 -16.30 -14.66
C LYS A 80 -16.17 -15.82 -14.30
N ALA A 81 -16.53 -14.58 -14.63
CA ALA A 81 -17.90 -14.07 -14.45
C ALA A 81 -18.92 -14.89 -15.26
N ARG A 82 -18.59 -15.24 -16.49
CA ARG A 82 -19.42 -16.10 -17.35
C ARG A 82 -19.52 -17.54 -16.84
N GLU A 83 -18.51 -18.02 -16.07
CA GLU A 83 -18.55 -19.29 -15.36
C GLU A 83 -19.36 -19.24 -14.04
N GLY A 84 -19.89 -18.05 -13.66
CA GLY A 84 -20.71 -17.86 -12.47
C GLY A 84 -19.95 -17.45 -11.22
N VAL A 85 -18.65 -17.15 -11.31
CA VAL A 85 -17.87 -16.59 -10.19
C VAL A 85 -18.35 -15.18 -9.90
N LYS A 86 -18.60 -14.87 -8.63
CA LYS A 86 -19.02 -13.51 -8.18
C LYS A 86 -17.80 -12.61 -8.09
N ILE A 87 -17.79 -11.52 -8.84
CA ILE A 87 -16.64 -10.62 -8.93
C ILE A 87 -17.05 -9.23 -8.47
N ARG A 88 -16.30 -8.69 -7.50
CA ARG A 88 -16.47 -7.33 -6.96
C ARG A 88 -15.16 -6.57 -7.07
N ILE A 89 -15.22 -5.35 -7.59
CA ILE A 89 -14.04 -4.51 -7.86
C ILE A 89 -14.27 -3.11 -7.28
N LEU A 90 -13.35 -2.67 -6.42
CA LEU A 90 -13.21 -1.29 -5.99
C LEU A 90 -12.05 -0.63 -6.73
N VAL A 91 -12.25 0.58 -7.25
CA VAL A 91 -11.21 1.33 -7.97
C VAL A 91 -11.21 2.77 -7.49
N ASP A 92 -10.01 3.33 -7.26
CA ASP A 92 -9.90 4.77 -7.02
C ASP A 92 -10.19 5.54 -8.32
N ASN A 93 -11.26 6.35 -8.31
CA ASN A 93 -11.76 7.04 -9.50
C ASN A 93 -10.85 8.17 -10.00
N PHE A 94 -9.87 8.59 -9.21
CA PHE A 94 -9.06 9.74 -9.57
C PHE A 94 -7.83 9.40 -10.44
N ILE A 95 -7.33 8.18 -10.35
CA ILE A 95 -6.03 7.78 -10.94
C ILE A 95 -6.16 6.73 -12.05
N THR A 96 -7.34 6.52 -12.59
CA THR A 96 -7.52 5.67 -13.77
C THR A 96 -7.78 6.47 -15.06
N PRO A 97 -6.97 7.51 -15.39
CA PRO A 97 -7.19 8.32 -16.60
C PRO A 97 -7.02 7.52 -17.89
N GLY A 98 -6.29 6.40 -17.84
CA GLY A 98 -6.14 5.45 -18.94
C GLY A 98 -7.28 4.45 -19.07
N SER A 99 -8.24 4.45 -18.14
CA SER A 99 -9.42 3.57 -18.17
C SER A 99 -10.69 4.41 -18.23
N PRO A 100 -11.18 4.70 -19.43
CA PRO A 100 -12.44 5.40 -19.60
C PRO A 100 -13.57 4.59 -18.96
N GLU A 101 -14.62 5.28 -18.47
CA GLU A 101 -15.78 4.66 -17.79
C GLU A 101 -16.35 3.46 -18.58
N PHE A 102 -16.35 3.52 -19.92
CA PHE A 102 -16.84 2.42 -20.74
C PHE A 102 -16.09 1.08 -20.49
N TYR A 103 -14.82 1.11 -20.03
CA TYR A 103 -14.04 -0.07 -19.73
C TYR A 103 -14.62 -0.84 -18.53
N PHE A 104 -14.95 -0.12 -17.47
CA PHE A 104 -15.60 -0.69 -16.28
C PHE A 104 -17.07 -1.00 -16.54
N GLU A 105 -17.74 -0.22 -17.40
CA GLU A 105 -19.10 -0.49 -17.82
C GLU A 105 -19.21 -1.81 -18.61
N GLN A 106 -18.21 -2.15 -19.42
CA GLN A 106 -18.13 -3.47 -20.04
C GLN A 106 -18.04 -4.59 -19.01
N MET A 107 -17.26 -4.42 -17.94
CA MET A 107 -17.18 -5.39 -16.85
C MET A 107 -18.53 -5.55 -16.14
N ARG A 108 -19.25 -4.45 -15.89
CA ARG A 108 -20.61 -4.49 -15.30
C ARG A 108 -21.60 -5.25 -16.18
N ARG A 109 -21.55 -5.07 -17.50
CA ARG A 109 -22.39 -5.82 -18.46
C ARG A 109 -22.13 -7.31 -18.47
N GLU A 110 -20.94 -7.73 -18.09
CA GLU A 110 -20.57 -9.15 -17.90
C GLU A 110 -20.94 -9.68 -16.49
N GLY A 111 -21.71 -8.90 -15.70
CA GLY A 111 -22.22 -9.32 -14.39
C GLY A 111 -21.31 -9.03 -13.21
N MET A 112 -20.17 -8.34 -13.41
CA MET A 112 -19.30 -7.93 -12.32
C MET A 112 -19.85 -6.70 -11.60
N GLN A 113 -19.62 -6.60 -10.30
CA GLN A 113 -19.94 -5.41 -9.51
C GLN A 113 -18.70 -4.51 -9.44
N VAL A 114 -18.77 -3.30 -9.97
CA VAL A 114 -17.69 -2.33 -9.94
C VAL A 114 -18.16 -1.06 -9.24
N ALA A 115 -17.47 -0.69 -8.17
CA ALA A 115 -17.72 0.55 -7.42
C ALA A 115 -16.45 1.42 -7.41
N TYR A 116 -16.66 2.73 -7.22
CA TYR A 116 -15.57 3.70 -7.15
C TYR A 116 -15.42 4.24 -5.74
N VAL A 117 -14.20 4.16 -5.23
CA VAL A 117 -13.80 4.93 -4.06
C VAL A 117 -13.66 6.40 -4.48
N HIS A 118 -14.17 7.32 -3.66
CA HIS A 118 -14.14 8.77 -3.98
C HIS A 118 -14.85 9.14 -5.29
N ASN A 119 -16.05 8.61 -5.51
CA ASN A 119 -16.87 9.02 -6.66
C ASN A 119 -17.22 10.52 -6.56
N LEU A 120 -16.46 11.35 -7.29
CA LEU A 120 -16.56 12.81 -7.26
C LEU A 120 -17.95 13.32 -7.68
N GLU A 121 -18.65 12.60 -8.57
CA GLU A 121 -19.99 12.97 -9.05
C GLU A 121 -21.05 12.82 -7.96
N LYS A 122 -20.87 11.85 -7.05
CA LYS A 122 -21.78 11.60 -5.92
C LYS A 122 -21.40 12.36 -4.65
N MET A 123 -20.24 13.03 -4.64
CA MET A 123 -19.74 13.75 -3.47
C MET A 123 -20.23 15.19 -3.43
N CYS A 124 -20.52 15.72 -2.24
CA CYS A 124 -20.74 17.16 -2.09
C CYS A 124 -19.46 17.94 -2.42
N PRO A 125 -19.55 19.21 -2.89
CA PRO A 125 -18.39 19.97 -3.37
C PRO A 125 -17.22 20.04 -2.40
N GLY A 126 -17.48 20.16 -1.10
CA GLY A 126 -16.42 20.20 -0.07
C GLY A 126 -15.65 18.88 0.08
N LYS A 127 -16.33 17.73 -0.05
CA LYS A 127 -15.69 16.41 -0.05
C LYS A 127 -14.90 16.17 -1.34
N ALA A 128 -15.44 16.60 -2.49
CA ALA A 128 -14.76 16.50 -3.77
C ALA A 128 -13.43 17.28 -3.77
N VAL A 129 -13.41 18.50 -3.20
CA VAL A 129 -12.19 19.30 -3.03
C VAL A 129 -11.21 18.61 -2.08
N ALA A 130 -11.67 18.09 -0.94
CA ALA A 130 -10.80 17.36 -0.01
C ALA A 130 -10.21 16.10 -0.64
N SER A 131 -11.01 15.33 -1.40
CA SER A 131 -10.55 14.16 -2.14
C SER A 131 -9.55 14.53 -3.24
N PHE A 132 -9.74 15.66 -3.92
CA PHE A 132 -8.78 16.15 -4.90
C PHE A 132 -7.39 16.41 -4.29
N PHE A 133 -7.32 16.92 -3.06
CA PHE A 133 -6.07 17.33 -2.43
C PHE A 133 -5.39 16.27 -1.55
N GLY A 134 -6.05 15.16 -1.20
CA GLY A 134 -5.35 14.30 -0.25
C GLY A 134 -5.81 12.86 -0.10
N TYR A 135 -7.09 12.60 -0.12
CA TYR A 135 -7.59 11.27 0.22
C TYR A 135 -7.56 10.34 -0.98
N ARG A 136 -6.88 9.18 -0.86
CA ARG A 136 -6.81 8.14 -1.89
C ARG A 136 -7.03 6.77 -1.28
N ASP A 137 -7.64 5.91 -2.05
CA ASP A 137 -7.55 4.50 -1.81
C ASP A 137 -6.27 3.98 -2.48
N HIS A 138 -5.24 3.76 -1.66
CA HIS A 138 -3.95 3.28 -2.16
C HIS A 138 -3.77 1.78 -1.93
N ARG A 139 -4.80 1.09 -1.43
CA ARG A 139 -4.80 -0.36 -1.26
C ARG A 139 -4.68 -1.08 -2.60
N LYS A 140 -4.11 -2.27 -2.56
CA LYS A 140 -3.97 -3.17 -3.70
C LYS A 140 -4.24 -4.58 -3.24
N ILE A 141 -5.52 -4.91 -3.11
CA ILE A 141 -6.00 -6.16 -2.57
C ILE A 141 -6.59 -7.01 -3.70
N VAL A 142 -6.23 -8.27 -3.76
CA VAL A 142 -7.00 -9.31 -4.46
C VAL A 142 -7.29 -10.41 -3.45
N VAL A 143 -8.52 -10.87 -3.39
CA VAL A 143 -8.89 -12.07 -2.63
C VAL A 143 -9.64 -13.02 -3.56
N ILE A 144 -9.23 -14.27 -3.56
CA ILE A 144 -9.83 -15.33 -4.42
C ILE A 144 -10.35 -16.43 -3.53
N ASP A 145 -11.63 -16.74 -3.67
CA ASP A 145 -12.35 -17.75 -2.91
C ASP A 145 -12.20 -17.62 -1.39
N GLY A 146 -11.89 -16.40 -0.90
CA GLY A 146 -11.62 -16.11 0.51
C GLY A 146 -10.34 -16.76 1.05
N ARG A 147 -9.60 -17.53 0.25
CA ARG A 147 -8.49 -18.39 0.65
C ARG A 147 -7.13 -17.89 0.19
N ILE A 148 -7.05 -17.27 -0.97
CA ILE A 148 -5.84 -16.69 -1.53
C ILE A 148 -5.98 -15.18 -1.46
N ALA A 149 -4.92 -14.48 -1.02
CA ALA A 149 -4.90 -13.03 -1.10
C ALA A 149 -3.55 -12.51 -1.61
N TYR A 150 -3.61 -11.32 -2.24
CA TYR A 150 -2.45 -10.60 -2.75
C TYR A 150 -2.43 -9.17 -2.21
N THR A 151 -1.23 -8.66 -1.90
CA THR A 151 -0.96 -7.23 -1.70
C THR A 151 0.48 -6.89 -2.05
N GLY A 152 0.78 -5.60 -2.20
CA GLY A 152 2.10 -5.08 -2.55
C GLY A 152 2.02 -3.74 -3.28
N GLY A 153 3.08 -3.39 -4.01
CA GLY A 153 3.14 -2.10 -4.69
C GLY A 153 2.57 -2.10 -6.11
N ILE A 154 2.40 -3.26 -6.76
CA ILE A 154 2.10 -3.39 -8.19
C ILE A 154 0.65 -3.01 -8.49
N ASN A 155 0.46 -2.15 -9.49
CA ASN A 155 -0.85 -1.79 -10.06
C ASN A 155 -1.11 -2.56 -11.38
N PHE A 156 -2.34 -2.50 -11.89
CA PHE A 156 -2.70 -3.09 -13.19
C PHE A 156 -2.51 -2.09 -14.33
N ASN A 157 -1.25 -1.85 -14.69
CA ASN A 157 -0.87 -1.13 -15.89
C ASN A 157 0.48 -1.62 -16.41
N ASN A 158 0.77 -1.32 -17.67
CA ASN A 158 2.01 -1.77 -18.33
C ASN A 158 3.26 -1.29 -17.61
N GLN A 159 3.24 -0.12 -17.01
CA GLN A 159 4.41 0.48 -16.38
C GLN A 159 4.82 -0.29 -15.12
N THR A 160 3.87 -0.61 -14.25
CA THR A 160 4.15 -1.34 -13.01
C THR A 160 4.40 -2.83 -13.26
N ILE A 161 3.79 -3.41 -14.31
CA ILE A 161 3.94 -4.84 -14.63
C ILE A 161 5.24 -5.12 -15.40
N TYR A 162 5.59 -4.28 -16.40
CA TYR A 162 6.66 -4.62 -17.36
C TYR A 162 7.92 -3.75 -17.23
N VAL A 163 7.84 -2.62 -16.50
CA VAL A 163 8.94 -1.64 -16.46
C VAL A 163 9.51 -1.44 -15.07
N TRP A 164 8.65 -1.28 -14.05
CA TRP A 164 9.11 -1.02 -12.69
C TRP A 164 9.55 -2.30 -11.98
N LYS A 165 10.46 -2.14 -11.03
CA LYS A 165 10.77 -3.16 -10.02
C LYS A 165 9.84 -2.92 -8.83
N ASP A 166 9.13 -3.94 -8.40
CA ASP A 166 8.21 -3.82 -7.27
C ASP A 166 8.05 -5.18 -6.57
N THR A 167 7.55 -5.18 -5.35
CA THR A 167 7.33 -6.39 -4.57
C THR A 167 5.84 -6.65 -4.43
N GLN A 168 5.44 -7.88 -4.71
CA GLN A 168 4.09 -8.37 -4.47
C GLN A 168 4.14 -9.63 -3.63
N VAL A 169 3.17 -9.76 -2.73
CA VAL A 169 3.02 -10.92 -1.86
C VAL A 169 1.71 -11.63 -2.19
N ARG A 170 1.79 -12.94 -2.29
CA ARG A 170 0.67 -13.87 -2.27
C ARG A 170 0.68 -14.65 -0.97
N ILE A 171 -0.43 -14.66 -0.29
CA ILE A 171 -0.68 -15.56 0.84
C ILE A 171 -1.80 -16.54 0.48
N GLU A 172 -1.71 -17.74 1.01
CA GLU A 172 -2.80 -18.71 0.98
C GLU A 172 -2.98 -19.25 2.39
N GLY A 173 -4.22 -19.20 2.90
CA GLY A 173 -4.55 -19.64 4.25
C GLY A 173 -5.44 -18.63 4.99
N PRO A 174 -5.56 -18.80 6.33
CA PRO A 174 -6.50 -18.02 7.16
C PRO A 174 -6.34 -16.50 7.09
N ALA A 175 -5.14 -15.96 6.85
CA ALA A 175 -4.92 -14.52 6.74
C ALA A 175 -5.61 -13.90 5.50
N ALA A 176 -5.97 -14.69 4.48
CA ALA A 176 -6.77 -14.20 3.36
C ALA A 176 -8.16 -13.72 3.81
N ALA A 177 -8.73 -14.32 4.86
CA ALA A 177 -9.99 -13.84 5.45
C ALA A 177 -9.85 -12.45 6.10
N GLN A 178 -8.68 -12.13 6.69
CA GLN A 178 -8.41 -10.79 7.20
C GLN A 178 -8.34 -9.76 6.07
N MET A 179 -7.67 -10.09 4.96
CA MET A 179 -7.61 -9.23 3.75
C MET A 179 -9.02 -9.03 3.16
N ARG A 180 -9.83 -10.08 3.14
CA ARG A 180 -11.22 -10.00 2.71
C ARG A 180 -12.04 -9.08 3.60
N ALA A 181 -11.91 -9.19 4.92
CA ALA A 181 -12.61 -8.31 5.86
C ALA A 181 -12.22 -6.83 5.67
N LEU A 182 -10.97 -6.55 5.28
CA LEU A 182 -10.53 -5.20 4.94
C LEU A 182 -11.19 -4.70 3.64
N PHE A 183 -11.28 -5.54 2.61
CA PHE A 183 -12.05 -5.22 1.40
C PHE A 183 -13.53 -4.98 1.71
N GLU A 184 -14.17 -5.85 2.51
CA GLU A 184 -15.59 -5.71 2.87
C GLU A 184 -15.87 -4.38 3.59
N GLN A 185 -14.95 -3.90 4.42
CA GLN A 185 -15.10 -2.59 5.05
C GLN A 185 -15.15 -1.47 4.00
N GLY A 186 -14.24 -1.46 3.01
CA GLY A 186 -14.28 -0.50 1.91
C GLY A 186 -15.52 -0.64 1.04
N TRP A 187 -15.95 -1.88 0.79
CA TRP A 187 -17.15 -2.17 -0.01
C TRP A 187 -18.43 -1.70 0.66
N ALA A 188 -18.60 -1.94 1.96
CA ALA A 188 -19.79 -1.54 2.72
C ALA A 188 -19.99 -0.01 2.76
N ASP A 189 -18.91 0.76 2.76
CA ASP A 189 -18.95 2.22 2.76
C ASP A 189 -19.42 2.81 1.43
N LEU A 190 -19.39 2.04 0.32
CA LEU A 190 -19.49 2.56 -1.05
C LEU A 190 -20.56 1.90 -1.91
N ALA A 191 -20.96 0.69 -1.60
CA ALA A 191 -21.91 -0.10 -2.37
C ALA A 191 -23.07 -0.57 -1.48
N ASP A 192 -24.30 -0.49 -2.01
CA ASP A 192 -25.47 -1.11 -1.37
C ASP A 192 -25.36 -2.63 -1.47
N GLY A 193 -24.59 -3.24 -0.60
CA GLY A 193 -24.37 -4.69 -0.60
C GLY A 193 -24.24 -5.29 0.79
N SER A 194 -24.92 -6.39 1.04
CA SER A 194 -24.65 -7.21 2.22
C SER A 194 -23.23 -7.74 2.13
N PRO A 195 -22.50 -7.81 3.26
CA PRO A 195 -21.19 -8.45 3.28
C PRO A 195 -21.30 -9.88 2.75
N ALA A 196 -20.32 -10.32 1.99
CA ALA A 196 -20.31 -11.69 1.52
C ALA A 196 -20.15 -12.65 2.72
N PRO A 197 -20.75 -13.84 2.66
CA PRO A 197 -20.66 -14.81 3.75
C PRO A 197 -19.21 -15.15 4.07
N GLU A 198 -18.92 -15.36 5.35
CA GLU A 198 -17.61 -15.86 5.77
C GLU A 198 -17.35 -17.24 5.15
N ILE A 199 -16.14 -17.40 4.62
CA ILE A 199 -15.68 -18.69 4.08
C ILE A 199 -14.65 -19.23 5.07
N PRO A 200 -14.89 -20.37 5.71
CA PRO A 200 -13.89 -21.02 6.55
C PRO A 200 -12.63 -21.34 5.71
N VAL A 201 -11.47 -21.01 6.23
CA VAL A 201 -10.20 -21.22 5.54
C VAL A 201 -9.33 -22.16 6.37
N GLU A 202 -9.05 -23.31 5.81
CA GLU A 202 -8.19 -24.31 6.45
C GLU A 202 -6.71 -23.88 6.41
N PRO A 203 -5.93 -24.18 7.43
CA PRO A 203 -4.49 -23.99 7.42
C PRO A 203 -3.81 -24.77 6.29
N VAL A 204 -2.86 -24.12 5.58
CA VAL A 204 -2.15 -24.74 4.44
C VAL A 204 -0.61 -24.62 4.57
N GLY A 205 -0.12 -23.96 5.62
CA GLY A 205 1.31 -23.73 5.84
C GLY A 205 1.64 -23.38 7.28
N THR A 206 2.76 -22.69 7.49
CA THR A 206 3.31 -22.36 8.82
C THR A 206 3.42 -20.87 9.08
N ALA A 207 3.37 -20.02 8.05
CA ALA A 207 3.58 -18.59 8.20
C ALA A 207 2.55 -17.95 9.15
N LEU A 208 3.04 -17.09 10.05
CA LEU A 208 2.25 -16.33 11.02
C LEU A 208 2.06 -14.90 10.48
N VAL A 209 0.86 -14.62 9.98
CA VAL A 209 0.55 -13.40 9.20
C VAL A 209 -0.51 -12.57 9.89
N GLN A 210 -0.34 -11.26 9.87
CA GLN A 210 -1.31 -10.27 10.34
C GLN A 210 -1.58 -9.25 9.25
N THR A 211 -2.84 -8.99 8.96
CA THR A 211 -3.23 -7.88 8.08
C THR A 211 -3.29 -6.58 8.86
N VAL A 212 -2.76 -5.52 8.28
CA VAL A 212 -2.91 -4.15 8.76
C VAL A 212 -3.59 -3.33 7.68
N GLY A 213 -4.69 -2.70 8.02
CA GLY A 213 -5.37 -1.75 7.15
C GLY A 213 -5.46 -0.39 7.80
N THR A 214 -5.53 0.67 7.02
CA THR A 214 -5.82 2.02 7.50
C THR A 214 -6.81 2.73 6.61
N VAL A 215 -7.42 3.76 7.16
CA VAL A 215 -8.21 4.76 6.46
C VAL A 215 -7.65 6.15 6.76
N SER A 216 -8.15 7.15 6.07
CA SER A 216 -7.73 8.53 6.27
C SER A 216 -7.84 8.96 7.74
N ARG A 217 -6.79 9.59 8.26
CA ARG A 217 -6.64 10.06 9.65
C ARG A 217 -6.43 8.96 10.69
N ASP A 218 -6.17 7.75 10.26
CA ASP A 218 -5.77 6.66 11.15
C ASP A 218 -4.30 6.84 11.57
N THR A 219 -4.00 6.56 12.84
CA THR A 219 -2.64 6.65 13.39
C THR A 219 -1.99 5.28 13.57
N THR A 220 -2.66 4.22 13.16
CA THR A 220 -2.21 2.82 13.32
C THR A 220 -0.81 2.62 12.75
N LEU A 221 -0.54 3.11 11.53
CA LEU A 221 0.80 2.99 10.92
C LEU A 221 1.87 3.74 11.71
N THR A 222 1.57 4.95 12.20
CA THR A 222 2.52 5.70 13.03
C THR A 222 2.89 4.91 14.29
N HIS A 223 1.91 4.38 15.00
CA HIS A 223 2.13 3.57 16.20
C HIS A 223 2.90 2.28 15.87
N LEU A 224 2.51 1.59 14.79
CA LEU A 224 3.17 0.37 14.34
C LEU A 224 4.67 0.60 14.07
N TYR A 225 5.01 1.59 13.24
CA TYR A 225 6.40 1.85 12.89
C TYR A 225 7.22 2.30 14.09
N VAL A 226 6.69 3.20 14.94
CA VAL A 226 7.35 3.64 16.17
C VAL A 226 7.59 2.46 17.10
N GLN A 227 6.60 1.59 17.30
CA GLN A 227 6.72 0.39 18.12
C GLN A 227 7.79 -0.57 17.56
N LYS A 228 7.73 -0.91 16.26
CA LYS A 228 8.68 -1.87 15.66
C LYS A 228 10.12 -1.34 15.68
N LEU A 229 10.31 -0.05 15.46
CA LEU A 229 11.61 0.60 15.61
C LEU A 229 12.12 0.60 17.06
N ALA A 230 11.24 0.78 18.05
CA ALA A 230 11.61 0.69 19.46
C ALA A 230 11.96 -0.74 19.90
N GLU A 231 11.31 -1.76 19.31
CA GLU A 231 11.56 -3.19 19.58
C GLU A 231 12.85 -3.71 18.93
N ALA A 232 13.34 -3.06 17.86
CA ALA A 232 14.53 -3.46 17.12
C ALA A 232 15.79 -3.44 17.99
N LYS A 233 16.59 -4.51 17.91
CA LYS A 233 17.82 -4.72 18.73
C LYS A 233 19.08 -4.84 17.89
N GLU A 234 19.03 -5.56 16.76
CA GLU A 234 20.17 -5.84 15.91
C GLU A 234 20.13 -4.99 14.65
N TYR A 235 19.01 -5.03 13.91
CA TYR A 235 18.87 -4.28 12.67
C TYR A 235 17.40 -3.94 12.34
N PHE A 236 17.23 -2.87 11.53
CA PHE A 236 15.98 -2.50 10.91
C PHE A 236 16.24 -2.03 9.47
N TYR A 237 15.87 -2.84 8.48
CA TYR A 237 16.03 -2.53 7.06
C TYR A 237 14.70 -2.14 6.46
N LEU A 238 14.66 -1.03 5.73
CA LEU A 238 13.43 -0.49 5.13
C LEU A 238 13.69 -0.05 3.70
N GLN A 239 12.79 -0.42 2.80
CA GLN A 239 12.77 -0.02 1.40
C GLN A 239 11.47 0.72 1.09
N THR A 240 11.58 1.89 0.44
CA THR A 240 10.43 2.72 0.09
C THR A 240 10.76 3.65 -1.06
N PRO A 241 9.83 3.87 -2.02
CA PRO A 241 10.07 4.81 -3.13
C PRO A 241 10.03 6.28 -2.68
N TYR A 242 9.29 6.59 -1.61
CA TYR A 242 9.09 7.94 -1.11
C TYR A 242 9.46 8.04 0.36
N PHE A 243 10.14 9.12 0.72
CA PHE A 243 10.54 9.38 2.11
C PHE A 243 10.17 10.82 2.53
N GLY A 244 9.28 10.89 3.48
CA GLY A 244 8.79 12.12 4.11
C GLY A 244 7.94 11.75 5.32
N PRO A 245 8.49 10.96 6.27
CA PRO A 245 7.71 10.35 7.33
C PRO A 245 7.17 11.37 8.33
N PRO A 246 6.15 11.00 9.12
CA PRO A 246 5.76 11.75 10.30
C PRO A 246 6.93 11.97 11.24
N PRO A 247 6.97 13.11 11.99
CA PRO A 247 8.07 13.40 12.90
C PRO A 247 8.37 12.30 13.92
N GLN A 248 7.34 11.60 14.41
CA GLN A 248 7.45 10.50 15.36
C GLN A 248 8.21 9.32 14.79
N VAL A 249 7.93 8.96 13.52
CA VAL A 249 8.61 7.86 12.82
C VAL A 249 10.05 8.25 12.49
N LEU A 250 10.29 9.48 12.03
CA LEU A 250 11.65 9.97 11.80
C LEU A 250 12.49 9.95 13.08
N GLN A 251 11.91 10.36 14.21
CA GLN A 251 12.59 10.33 15.49
C GLN A 251 12.87 8.88 15.93
N ALA A 252 11.91 7.97 15.79
CA ALA A 252 12.10 6.56 16.13
C ALA A 252 13.22 5.89 15.31
N LEU A 253 13.35 6.23 14.01
CA LEU A 253 14.49 5.78 13.17
C LEU A 253 15.83 6.23 13.75
N LYS A 254 15.95 7.51 14.15
CA LYS A 254 17.16 8.07 14.76
C LYS A 254 17.46 7.47 16.12
N ASP A 255 16.44 7.28 16.95
CA ASP A 255 16.56 6.66 18.26
C ASP A 255 17.03 5.21 18.17
N ALA A 256 16.54 4.45 17.17
CA ALA A 256 17.02 3.10 16.90
C ALA A 256 18.52 3.11 16.52
N ALA A 257 18.94 3.97 15.60
CA ALA A 257 20.34 4.13 15.22
C ALA A 257 21.21 4.56 16.42
N ALA A 258 20.75 5.50 17.25
CA ALA A 258 21.45 5.95 18.46
C ALA A 258 21.60 4.83 19.51
N ARG A 259 20.73 3.83 19.53
CA ARG A 259 20.86 2.61 20.36
C ARG A 259 21.85 1.60 19.78
N GLY A 260 22.42 1.83 18.60
CA GLY A 260 23.34 0.92 17.93
C GLY A 260 22.67 -0.09 17.00
N VAL A 261 21.38 0.04 16.72
CA VAL A 261 20.68 -0.77 15.73
C VAL A 261 21.20 -0.42 14.33
N ASP A 262 21.53 -1.42 13.50
CA ASP A 262 21.88 -1.20 12.07
C ASP A 262 20.62 -0.80 11.29
N VAL A 263 20.35 0.49 11.25
CA VAL A 263 19.20 1.04 10.48
C VAL A 263 19.65 1.32 9.06
N ARG A 264 18.99 0.66 8.09
CA ARG A 264 19.26 0.86 6.66
C ARG A 264 17.99 1.30 5.93
N LEU A 265 18.13 2.37 5.15
CA LEU A 265 17.07 2.87 4.28
C LEU A 265 17.50 2.74 2.82
N LEU A 266 16.62 2.17 1.98
CA LEU A 266 16.85 2.00 0.56
C LEU A 266 15.82 2.82 -0.23
N PHE A 267 16.32 3.66 -1.14
CA PHE A 267 15.53 4.52 -2.02
C PHE A 267 15.92 4.32 -3.48
N PRO A 268 14.99 4.48 -4.44
CA PRO A 268 15.37 4.63 -5.84
C PRO A 268 16.09 5.97 -6.07
N GLU A 269 17.00 6.02 -7.04
CA GLU A 269 17.64 7.28 -7.46
C GLU A 269 16.61 8.26 -8.03
N LYS A 270 15.67 7.75 -8.81
CA LYS A 270 14.59 8.53 -9.43
C LYS A 270 13.26 7.85 -9.13
N CYS A 271 12.28 8.63 -8.73
CA CYS A 271 10.90 8.19 -8.64
C CYS A 271 10.03 8.90 -9.68
N ASP A 272 8.84 8.36 -9.93
CA ASP A 272 7.86 8.88 -10.87
C ASP A 272 7.35 10.29 -10.52
N TRP A 273 7.46 10.69 -9.26
CA TRP A 273 7.06 12.01 -8.79
C TRP A 273 8.26 12.86 -8.37
N GLY A 274 8.68 13.76 -9.25
CA GLY A 274 9.90 14.59 -9.07
C GLY A 274 9.93 15.42 -7.77
N PHE A 275 8.77 15.83 -7.25
CA PHE A 275 8.66 16.47 -5.95
C PHE A 275 9.11 15.55 -4.81
N MET A 276 8.62 14.30 -4.77
CA MET A 276 8.99 13.32 -3.75
C MET A 276 10.46 12.93 -3.86
N ASN A 277 10.99 12.83 -5.08
CA ASN A 277 12.40 12.62 -5.28
C ASN A 277 13.26 13.72 -4.63
N SER A 278 12.87 14.99 -4.82
CA SER A 278 13.55 16.12 -4.19
C SER A 278 13.43 16.10 -2.66
N LEU A 279 12.26 15.75 -2.15
CA LEU A 279 12.00 15.65 -0.70
C LEU A 279 12.83 14.54 -0.06
N THR A 280 12.82 13.33 -0.64
CA THR A 280 13.61 12.18 -0.17
C THR A 280 15.10 12.54 -0.08
N ARG A 281 15.64 13.13 -1.15
CA ARG A 281 17.05 13.54 -1.20
C ARG A 281 17.42 14.58 -0.15
N ASP A 282 16.50 15.44 0.23
CA ASP A 282 16.74 16.46 1.28
C ASP A 282 16.89 15.85 2.69
N TYR A 283 16.36 14.64 2.92
CA TYR A 283 16.55 13.94 4.19
C TYR A 283 17.88 13.20 4.29
N ILE A 284 18.51 12.79 3.19
CA ILE A 284 19.69 11.91 3.19
C ILE A 284 20.83 12.42 4.09
N PRO A 285 21.27 13.71 4.04
CA PRO A 285 22.33 14.19 4.92
C PRO A 285 21.98 14.12 6.41
N GLU A 286 20.70 14.36 6.75
CA GLU A 286 20.20 14.28 8.12
C GLU A 286 20.19 12.85 8.65
N LEU A 287 19.81 11.89 7.80
CA LEU A 287 19.79 10.47 8.11
C LEU A 287 21.21 9.95 8.37
N ILE A 288 22.14 10.24 7.47
CA ILE A 288 23.56 9.84 7.61
C ILE A 288 24.18 10.43 8.88
N ALA A 289 23.93 11.73 9.15
CA ALA A 289 24.42 12.39 10.37
C ALA A 289 23.85 11.78 11.67
N SER A 290 22.73 11.06 11.57
CA SER A 290 22.10 10.33 12.69
C SER A 290 22.55 8.87 12.80
N GLY A 291 23.55 8.44 12.00
CA GLY A 291 24.06 7.07 12.00
C GLY A 291 23.22 6.07 11.20
N ILE A 292 22.25 6.55 10.43
CA ILE A 292 21.44 5.70 9.55
C ILE A 292 22.17 5.51 8.23
N ARG A 293 22.26 4.27 7.77
CA ARG A 293 22.87 3.93 6.47
C ARG A 293 21.84 4.10 5.36
N VAL A 294 22.20 4.83 4.32
CA VAL A 294 21.34 5.13 3.20
C VAL A 294 21.88 4.53 1.92
N PHE A 295 21.06 3.74 1.25
CA PHE A 295 21.34 3.06 0.00
C PHE A 295 20.48 3.62 -1.11
N VAL A 296 21.06 3.92 -2.28
CA VAL A 296 20.34 4.44 -3.44
C VAL A 296 20.49 3.48 -4.60
N PHE A 297 19.35 2.97 -5.07
CA PHE A 297 19.27 2.09 -6.21
C PHE A 297 19.26 2.89 -7.51
N ASN A 298 20.30 2.72 -8.32
CA ASN A 298 20.45 3.39 -9.61
C ASN A 298 20.12 2.43 -10.77
N GLY A 299 18.88 1.99 -10.84
CA GLY A 299 18.36 1.12 -11.89
C GLY A 299 17.02 1.60 -12.41
N VAL A 300 16.19 0.67 -12.86
CA VAL A 300 14.79 0.94 -13.15
C VAL A 300 14.11 1.37 -11.86
N TYR A 301 13.01 2.16 -11.97
CA TYR A 301 12.34 2.63 -10.78
C TYR A 301 11.86 1.48 -9.88
N ASP A 302 12.41 1.41 -8.66
CA ASP A 302 12.00 0.46 -7.63
C ASP A 302 10.91 1.09 -6.76
N HIS A 303 9.74 0.47 -6.79
CA HIS A 303 8.55 0.98 -6.11
C HIS A 303 8.13 0.10 -4.92
N SER A 304 9.01 -0.78 -4.45
CA SER A 304 8.75 -1.70 -3.31
C SER A 304 8.57 -0.97 -1.99
N LYS A 305 7.70 -1.48 -1.13
CA LYS A 305 7.44 -0.99 0.21
C LYS A 305 7.49 -2.16 1.18
N LEU A 306 8.60 -2.26 1.90
CA LEU A 306 8.82 -3.33 2.86
C LEU A 306 9.75 -2.88 4.00
N PHE A 307 9.65 -3.58 5.12
CA PHE A 307 10.68 -3.55 6.15
C PHE A 307 10.92 -4.95 6.72
N VAL A 308 12.09 -5.15 7.32
CA VAL A 308 12.42 -6.35 8.09
C VAL A 308 13.31 -5.98 9.28
N SER A 309 13.10 -6.63 10.42
CA SER A 309 13.87 -6.41 11.66
C SER A 309 14.17 -7.72 12.36
N ASP A 310 15.44 -7.88 12.76
CA ASP A 310 15.95 -8.89 13.69
C ASP A 310 15.60 -10.35 13.31
N ASP A 311 15.40 -10.68 12.03
CA ASP A 311 14.88 -11.98 11.54
C ASP A 311 13.58 -12.44 12.24
N ARG A 312 12.75 -11.51 12.74
CA ARG A 312 11.59 -11.81 13.58
C ARG A 312 10.28 -11.21 13.09
N ILE A 313 10.37 -10.04 12.49
CA ILE A 313 9.23 -9.30 11.99
C ILE A 313 9.55 -8.70 10.64
N ALA A 314 8.63 -8.80 9.71
CA ALA A 314 8.74 -8.11 8.43
C ALA A 314 7.38 -7.60 7.96
N SER A 315 7.38 -6.71 6.99
CA SER A 315 6.17 -6.18 6.36
C SER A 315 6.37 -6.02 4.86
N CYS A 316 5.29 -6.25 4.11
CA CYS A 316 5.19 -5.88 2.71
C CYS A 316 3.75 -5.43 2.41
N GLY A 317 3.58 -4.39 1.61
CA GLY A 317 2.26 -3.85 1.26
C GLY A 317 2.32 -2.57 0.45
N THR A 318 1.35 -1.69 0.68
CA THR A 318 1.20 -0.45 -0.11
C THR A 318 1.83 0.77 0.54
N VAL A 319 2.24 0.67 1.81
CA VAL A 319 2.62 1.79 2.69
C VAL A 319 3.93 2.44 2.29
N ASN A 320 3.90 3.62 1.71
CA ASN A 320 5.07 4.47 1.55
C ASN A 320 5.49 5.09 2.89
N LEU A 321 6.77 5.38 3.08
CA LEU A 321 7.23 6.08 4.28
C LEU A 321 7.06 7.61 4.11
N ASP A 322 5.83 8.03 3.93
CA ASP A 322 5.47 9.43 3.67
C ASP A 322 4.19 9.88 4.39
N GLY A 323 3.98 11.21 4.47
CA GLY A 323 2.84 11.77 5.19
C GLY A 323 1.49 11.33 4.63
N ARG A 324 1.39 11.04 3.35
CA ARG A 324 0.12 10.62 2.74
C ARG A 324 -0.29 9.22 3.18
N SER A 325 0.64 8.26 3.12
CA SER A 325 0.36 6.90 3.59
C SER A 325 0.03 6.85 5.09
N PHE A 326 0.63 7.74 5.88
CA PHE A 326 0.41 7.76 7.33
C PHE A 326 -0.80 8.55 7.80
N HIS A 327 -1.41 9.41 6.95
CA HIS A 327 -2.48 10.30 7.40
C HIS A 327 -3.68 10.43 6.48
N THR A 328 -3.51 10.28 5.17
CA THR A 328 -4.58 10.61 4.22
C THR A 328 -5.04 9.44 3.36
N ASN A 329 -4.16 8.52 3.04
CA ASN A 329 -4.51 7.37 2.21
C ASN A 329 -5.19 6.26 3.02
N TRP A 330 -5.96 5.45 2.33
CA TRP A 330 -6.24 4.08 2.74
C TRP A 330 -5.06 3.23 2.30
N GLU A 331 -4.51 2.46 3.21
CA GLU A 331 -3.35 1.60 2.95
C GLU A 331 -3.61 0.19 3.48
N ASP A 332 -2.88 -0.78 2.96
CA ASP A 332 -2.82 -2.13 3.49
C ASP A 332 -1.40 -2.67 3.53
N ALA A 333 -1.15 -3.55 4.46
CA ALA A 333 0.11 -4.28 4.56
C ALA A 333 -0.10 -5.64 5.24
N LEU A 334 0.76 -6.57 4.95
CA LEU A 334 0.93 -7.80 5.72
C LEU A 334 2.15 -7.67 6.62
N LEU A 335 1.98 -8.08 7.87
CA LEU A 335 3.07 -8.29 8.83
C LEU A 335 3.31 -9.79 8.97
N PHE A 336 4.57 -10.18 8.91
CA PHE A 336 5.03 -11.56 9.08
C PHE A 336 5.71 -11.68 10.43
N HIS A 337 5.18 -12.50 11.31
CA HIS A 337 5.63 -12.66 12.71
C HIS A 337 6.46 -13.92 12.92
N ASP A 338 6.89 -14.57 11.85
CA ASP A 338 7.73 -15.76 11.88
C ASP A 338 9.08 -15.54 11.19
N ARG A 339 10.07 -16.32 11.60
CA ARG A 339 11.45 -16.18 11.12
C ARG A 339 11.58 -16.50 9.62
N GLU A 340 10.90 -17.52 9.14
CA GLU A 340 11.02 -17.97 7.75
C GLU A 340 10.55 -16.90 6.79
N SER A 341 9.35 -16.34 7.04
CA SER A 341 8.80 -15.23 6.27
C SER A 341 9.65 -13.97 6.37
N ALA A 342 10.16 -13.63 7.57
CA ALA A 342 11.03 -12.49 7.76
C ALA A 342 12.34 -12.62 6.96
N LEU A 343 12.92 -13.83 6.88
CA LEU A 343 14.11 -14.09 6.08
C LEU A 343 13.85 -13.97 4.57
N GLN A 344 12.68 -14.34 4.06
CA GLN A 344 12.32 -14.13 2.66
C GLN A 344 12.28 -12.63 2.31
N VAL A 345 11.68 -11.80 3.19
CA VAL A 345 11.67 -10.33 3.02
C VAL A 345 13.08 -9.75 3.12
N LYS A 346 13.91 -10.24 4.07
CA LYS A 346 15.31 -9.83 4.21
C LYS A 346 16.13 -10.14 2.96
N GLU A 347 16.01 -11.34 2.42
CA GLU A 347 16.66 -11.73 1.18
C GLU A 347 16.23 -10.82 0.02
N SER A 348 14.93 -10.52 -0.07
CA SER A 348 14.39 -9.58 -1.03
C SER A 348 15.06 -8.21 -0.94
N TYR A 349 15.19 -7.66 0.27
CA TYR A 349 15.86 -6.39 0.53
C TYR A 349 17.35 -6.45 0.16
N LEU A 350 18.08 -7.44 0.63
CA LEU A 350 19.54 -7.57 0.44
C LEU A 350 19.92 -7.74 -1.04
N ASN A 351 19.11 -8.45 -1.82
CA ASN A 351 19.34 -8.59 -3.25
C ASN A 351 19.25 -7.25 -3.97
N VAL A 352 18.32 -6.35 -3.60
CA VAL A 352 18.26 -5.00 -4.16
C VAL A 352 19.40 -4.13 -3.62
N GLN A 353 19.70 -4.22 -2.31
CA GLN A 353 20.78 -3.48 -1.69
C GLN A 353 22.13 -3.75 -2.36
N ALA A 354 22.40 -4.99 -2.78
CA ALA A 354 23.64 -5.37 -3.45
C ALA A 354 23.89 -4.60 -4.78
N GLU A 355 22.82 -4.08 -5.39
CA GLU A 355 22.88 -3.27 -6.61
C GLU A 355 22.88 -1.75 -6.30
N CYS A 356 22.88 -1.36 -5.01
CA CYS A 356 22.78 0.04 -4.59
C CYS A 356 24.16 0.68 -4.37
N ILE A 357 24.19 2.00 -4.40
CA ILE A 357 25.30 2.81 -3.93
C ILE A 357 24.99 3.26 -2.49
N GLU A 358 25.88 2.97 -1.55
CA GLU A 358 25.77 3.50 -0.20
C GLU A 358 26.19 4.97 -0.18
N MET A 359 25.34 5.82 0.35
CA MET A 359 25.58 7.25 0.49
C MET A 359 26.41 7.52 1.75
N ASP A 360 27.38 8.42 1.64
CA ASP A 360 28.25 8.82 2.74
C ASP A 360 28.13 10.32 3.08
N ALA A 361 28.95 10.80 4.00
CA ALA A 361 28.95 12.17 4.47
C ALA A 361 29.28 13.22 3.37
N SER A 362 29.83 12.79 2.23
CA SER A 362 30.07 13.67 1.08
C SER A 362 28.81 13.97 0.26
N TYR A 363 27.68 13.31 0.54
CA TYR A 363 26.43 13.54 -0.16
C TYR A 363 26.03 15.04 -0.11
N PRO A 364 25.75 15.67 -1.28
CA PRO A 364 25.61 17.10 -1.35
C PRO A 364 24.42 17.63 -0.54
N GLN A 365 24.69 18.57 0.34
CA GLN A 365 23.65 19.30 1.08
C GLN A 365 23.06 20.43 0.25
N ALA A 366 21.76 20.65 0.37
CA ALA A 366 21.10 21.79 -0.22
C ALA A 366 21.59 23.11 0.40
N LYS A 367 21.94 24.10 -0.45
CA LYS A 367 22.46 25.43 -0.02
C LYS A 367 21.48 26.54 -0.40
N GLY A 368 21.49 27.64 0.40
CA GLY A 368 20.80 28.89 0.08
C GLY A 368 19.28 28.75 -0.12
N LEU A 369 18.78 29.34 -1.22
CA LEU A 369 17.34 29.37 -1.55
C LEU A 369 16.76 27.95 -1.71
N SER A 370 17.55 27.03 -2.25
CA SER A 370 17.17 25.62 -2.35
C SER A 370 16.91 24.99 -0.98
N LYS A 371 17.73 25.31 0.04
CA LYS A 371 17.54 24.84 1.42
C LYS A 371 16.25 25.38 2.05
N ALA A 372 15.98 26.68 1.87
CA ALA A 372 14.76 27.30 2.37
C ALA A 372 13.50 26.73 1.72
N TRP A 373 13.54 26.53 0.40
CA TRP A 373 12.46 25.93 -0.37
C TRP A 373 12.16 24.49 0.08
N ARG A 374 13.17 23.66 0.26
CA ARG A 374 13.02 22.28 0.73
C ARG A 374 12.48 22.22 2.17
N LYS A 375 12.94 23.11 3.06
CA LYS A 375 12.36 23.22 4.42
C LYS A 375 10.89 23.60 4.40
N PHE A 376 10.49 24.46 3.47
CA PHE A 376 9.09 24.83 3.24
C PHE A 376 8.28 23.62 2.70
N LEU A 377 8.82 22.89 1.74
CA LEU A 377 8.21 21.68 1.21
C LEU A 377 8.00 20.60 2.28
N ARG A 378 9.00 20.35 3.14
CA ARG A 378 8.86 19.44 4.29
C ARG A 378 7.72 19.86 5.23
N LYS A 379 7.54 21.18 5.43
CA LYS A 379 6.46 21.70 6.29
C LYS A 379 5.08 21.49 5.65
N ILE A 380 4.93 21.80 4.37
CA ILE A 380 3.67 21.60 3.63
C ILE A 380 3.32 20.11 3.55
N TYR A 381 4.26 19.26 3.20
CA TYR A 381 4.02 17.84 3.04
C TYR A 381 3.66 17.09 4.34
N ARG A 382 3.97 17.70 5.50
CA ARG A 382 3.50 17.21 6.81
C ARG A 382 2.04 17.57 7.11
N ILE A 383 1.47 18.49 6.35
CA ILE A 383 0.11 19.01 6.55
C ILE A 383 -0.85 18.39 5.52
N LEU A 384 -0.35 18.02 4.35
CA LEU A 384 -1.05 17.30 3.29
C LEU A 384 -1.11 15.81 3.56
#